data_6d1d460ac2bfb851ea6ae329cbac17c5
#
_entry.id   6d1d460ac2bfb851ea6ae329cbac17c5
#
_cell.length_a   1.000
_cell.length_b   1.000
_cell.length_c   1.000
_cell.angle_alpha   90.00
_cell.angle_beta   90.00
_cell.angle_gamma   90.00
#
_symmetry.space_group_name_H-M   'P 1'
#
loop_
_entity.id
_entity.type
_entity.pdbx_description
1 polymer ?
#
loop_
_entity_poly.entity_id
_entity_poly.type
_entity_poly.pdbx_seq_one_letter_code
_entity_poly.pdbx_strand_id
1 'polypeptide(L)'
;GRQGLAPSLSALLANTRRGTTPHYCAGFGHPLYPAGDPRSLHLLGLLASDTASDTASDAAREQLLRQVYSDTGLHPSLDYALVAIQRSLGLPAGAAFVLFALGRTAGWIAHALEQRAGGQLIRPRARYVGQPPARHSDAYAAAHPSGQRIIRF
;
A
#
# COMPACT_ATOMS: atom_id res chain seq x y z
N GLY A 1 -21.79 19.83 -4.90
CA GLY A 1 -22.04 18.56 -4.26
C GLY A 1 -20.74 17.85 -3.96
N ARG A 2 -20.19 18.01 -2.74
CA ARG A 2 -19.02 17.27 -2.28
C ARG A 2 -19.51 15.94 -1.69
N GLN A 3 -19.52 14.90 -2.50
CA GLN A 3 -19.60 13.52 -2.02
C GLN A 3 -18.31 12.82 -2.41
N GLY A 4 -17.25 13.11 -1.67
CA GLY A 4 -16.06 12.27 -1.62
C GLY A 4 -16.34 11.18 -0.61
N LEU A 5 -16.85 10.03 -1.07
CA LEU A 5 -17.04 8.84 -0.27
C LEU A 5 -15.67 8.40 0.27
N ALA A 6 -15.42 8.70 1.55
CA ALA A 6 -14.56 7.82 2.31
C ALA A 6 -15.21 6.43 2.25
N PRO A 7 -14.51 5.36 1.86
CA PRO A 7 -15.07 4.02 1.95
C PRO A 7 -15.56 3.84 3.38
N SER A 8 -16.79 3.37 3.54
CA SER A 8 -17.33 3.14 4.89
C SER A 8 -16.39 2.20 5.63
N LEU A 9 -16.20 2.41 6.92
CA LEU A 9 -15.39 1.54 7.77
C LEU A 9 -15.74 0.07 7.56
N SER A 10 -17.03 -0.22 7.36
CA SER A 10 -17.54 -1.56 7.03
C SER A 10 -17.00 -2.11 5.70
N ALA A 11 -16.78 -1.28 4.68
CA ALA A 11 -16.20 -1.71 3.41
C ALA A 11 -14.69 -1.98 3.54
N LEU A 12 -13.97 -1.20 4.34
CA LEU A 12 -12.57 -1.44 4.68
C LEU A 12 -12.42 -2.74 5.46
N LEU A 13 -13.26 -2.98 6.46
CA LEU A 13 -13.26 -4.19 7.27
C LEU A 13 -13.71 -5.44 6.49
N ALA A 14 -14.62 -5.30 5.53
CA ALA A 14 -15.04 -6.40 4.67
C ALA A 14 -13.92 -6.91 3.76
N ASN A 15 -13.02 -6.03 3.31
CA ASN A 15 -11.83 -6.42 2.56
C ASN A 15 -10.79 -7.14 3.43
N THR A 16 -10.71 -6.82 4.71
CA THR A 16 -9.80 -7.46 5.67
C THR A 16 -10.22 -8.90 5.99
N ARG A 17 -11.52 -9.19 5.97
CA ARG A 17 -12.09 -10.52 6.30
C ARG A 17 -11.95 -11.56 5.20
N ARG A 18 -11.54 -11.19 3.99
CA ARG A 18 -11.39 -12.11 2.85
C ARG A 18 -10.04 -12.81 2.78
N GLY A 19 -9.07 -12.44 3.59
CA GLY A 19 -7.76 -13.08 3.68
C GLY A 19 -7.63 -13.89 4.96
N THR A 20 -6.96 -15.04 4.87
CA THR A 20 -6.74 -15.98 5.99
C THR A 20 -5.81 -15.45 7.07
N THR A 21 -5.30 -14.24 6.96
CA THR A 21 -4.52 -13.52 7.98
C THR A 21 -4.79 -12.01 7.90
N PRO A 22 -5.33 -11.41 8.99
CA PRO A 22 -5.70 -9.99 8.98
C PRO A 22 -4.47 -9.11 9.27
N HIS A 23 -3.44 -9.15 8.41
CA HIS A 23 -2.25 -8.33 8.63
C HIS A 23 -2.29 -6.97 7.95
N TYR A 24 -3.32 -6.70 7.15
CA TYR A 24 -3.50 -5.40 6.50
C TYR A 24 -4.96 -5.05 6.29
N CYS A 25 -5.21 -3.77 6.37
CA CYS A 25 -6.38 -3.08 5.85
C CYS A 25 -5.87 -1.89 5.03
N ALA A 26 -6.64 -1.37 4.08
CA ALA A 26 -6.20 -0.23 3.28
C ALA A 26 -5.77 0.96 4.17
N GLY A 27 -4.50 1.32 4.13
CA GLY A 27 -3.90 2.35 4.99
C GLY A 27 -3.51 1.90 6.40
N PHE A 28 -3.67 0.63 6.77
CA PHE A 28 -3.36 0.12 8.12
C PHE A 28 -2.61 -1.21 8.06
N GLY A 29 -1.73 -1.40 9.04
CA GLY A 29 -0.87 -2.57 9.15
C GLY A 29 0.35 -2.49 8.22
N HIS A 30 1.47 -3.07 8.68
CA HIS A 30 2.69 -3.17 7.89
C HIS A 30 3.49 -4.39 8.33
N PRO A 31 3.93 -5.28 7.40
CA PRO A 31 4.61 -6.54 7.79
C PRO A 31 5.87 -6.33 8.60
N LEU A 32 6.65 -5.29 8.27
CA LEU A 32 7.91 -4.99 8.94
C LEU A 32 7.72 -4.19 10.24
N TYR A 33 6.53 -3.63 10.47
CA TYR A 33 6.23 -2.77 11.62
C TYR A 33 4.91 -3.17 12.28
N PRO A 34 4.82 -4.37 12.86
CA PRO A 34 3.57 -4.86 13.45
C PRO A 34 3.12 -4.00 14.65
N ALA A 35 4.06 -3.38 15.37
CA ALA A 35 3.77 -2.48 16.49
C ALA A 35 3.51 -1.02 16.08
N GLY A 36 3.44 -0.73 14.78
CA GLY A 36 3.22 0.61 14.23
C GLY A 36 4.37 1.11 13.34
N ASP A 37 4.00 1.72 12.22
CA ASP A 37 4.98 2.28 11.27
C ASP A 37 5.54 3.61 11.81
N PRO A 38 6.85 3.71 12.13
CA PRO A 38 7.45 4.91 12.70
C PRO A 38 7.37 6.12 11.76
N ARG A 39 7.33 5.89 10.45
CA ARG A 39 7.17 6.96 9.45
C ARG A 39 5.77 7.57 9.54
N SER A 40 4.77 6.72 9.68
CA SER A 40 3.38 7.15 9.87
C SER A 40 3.21 7.94 11.17
N LEU A 41 3.75 7.42 12.27
CA LEU A 41 3.68 8.09 13.57
C LEU A 41 4.34 9.47 13.53
N HIS A 42 5.50 9.58 12.90
CA HIS A 42 6.20 10.87 12.76
C HIS A 42 5.39 11.87 11.94
N LEU A 43 4.88 11.48 10.79
CA LEU A 43 4.09 12.36 9.91
C LEU A 43 2.77 12.79 10.55
N LEU A 44 2.07 11.88 11.23
CA LEU A 44 0.84 12.21 11.95
C LEU A 44 1.12 13.13 13.16
N GLY A 45 2.26 12.96 13.82
CA GLY A 45 2.71 13.85 14.87
C GLY A 45 2.96 15.28 14.36
N LEU A 46 3.54 15.43 13.18
CA LEU A 46 3.71 16.76 12.56
C LEU A 46 2.35 17.41 12.26
N LEU A 47 1.38 16.65 11.75
CA LEU A 47 0.03 17.17 11.52
C LEU A 47 -0.67 17.60 12.83
N ALA A 48 -0.49 16.84 13.90
CA ALA A 48 -1.08 17.18 15.21
C ALA A 48 -0.45 18.42 15.85
N SER A 49 0.78 18.75 15.51
CA SER A 49 1.48 19.95 16.00
C SER A 49 1.16 21.21 15.18
N ASP A 50 0.50 21.07 14.03
CA ASP A 50 0.12 22.21 13.21
C ASP A 50 -1.11 22.91 13.80
N THR A 51 -0.90 24.10 14.33
CA THR A 51 -1.95 24.93 14.94
C THR A 51 -2.99 25.45 13.94
N ALA A 52 -2.72 25.34 12.63
CA ALA A 52 -3.64 25.71 11.56
C ALA A 52 -4.63 24.60 11.22
N SER A 53 -4.49 23.41 11.84
CA SER A 53 -5.36 22.26 11.58
C SER A 53 -6.78 22.51 12.12
N ASP A 54 -7.78 22.10 11.35
CA ASP A 54 -9.18 22.12 11.76
C ASP A 54 -9.42 21.08 12.87
N THR A 55 -9.74 21.55 14.08
CA THR A 55 -9.97 20.71 15.26
C THR A 55 -11.04 19.63 15.04
N ALA A 56 -12.06 19.89 14.23
CA ALA A 56 -13.10 18.90 13.91
C ALA A 56 -12.55 17.78 13.02
N SER A 57 -11.69 18.11 12.06
CA SER A 57 -11.01 17.16 11.19
C SER A 57 -10.03 16.28 11.97
N ASP A 58 -9.34 16.86 12.93
CA ASP A 58 -8.40 16.15 13.81
C ASP A 58 -9.12 15.18 14.75
N ALA A 59 -10.22 15.61 15.35
CA ALA A 59 -11.04 14.74 16.20
C ALA A 59 -11.62 13.55 15.42
N ALA A 60 -12.11 13.78 14.21
CA ALA A 60 -12.60 12.73 13.34
C ALA A 60 -11.49 11.75 12.93
N ARG A 61 -10.28 12.25 12.65
CA ARG A 61 -9.10 11.43 12.35
C ARG A 61 -8.74 10.52 13.53
N GLU A 62 -8.66 11.08 14.72
CA GLU A 62 -8.37 10.31 15.93
C GLU A 62 -9.44 9.28 16.24
N GLN A 63 -10.70 9.63 16.07
CA GLN A 63 -11.81 8.69 16.27
C GLN A 63 -11.68 7.50 15.30
N LEU A 64 -11.38 7.75 14.02
CA LEU A 64 -11.15 6.71 13.03
C LEU A 64 -9.98 5.80 13.44
N LEU A 65 -8.85 6.37 13.86
CA LEU A 65 -7.67 5.60 14.28
C LEU A 65 -7.99 4.70 15.47
N ARG A 66 -8.67 5.23 16.49
CA ARG A 66 -9.12 4.45 17.66
C ARG A 66 -10.06 3.33 17.27
N GLN A 67 -11.03 3.59 16.39
CA GLN A 67 -12.00 2.60 15.94
C GLN A 67 -11.32 1.46 15.17
N VAL A 68 -10.45 1.78 14.20
CA VAL A 68 -9.72 0.75 13.43
C VAL A 68 -8.85 -0.09 14.35
N TYR A 69 -8.14 0.55 15.29
CA TYR A 69 -7.32 -0.18 16.25
C TYR A 69 -8.14 -1.11 17.14
N SER A 70 -9.28 -0.63 17.67
CA SER A 70 -10.19 -1.43 18.47
C SER A 70 -10.73 -2.66 17.72
N ASP A 71 -11.04 -2.49 16.43
CA ASP A 71 -11.67 -3.53 15.63
C ASP A 71 -10.68 -4.54 15.04
N THR A 72 -9.43 -4.12 14.80
CA THR A 72 -8.45 -4.90 14.04
C THR A 72 -7.10 -5.08 14.72
N GLY A 73 -6.77 -4.26 15.71
CA GLY A 73 -5.44 -4.19 16.31
C GLY A 73 -4.37 -3.58 15.38
N LEU A 74 -4.76 -3.02 14.24
CA LEU A 74 -3.82 -2.49 13.26
C LEU A 74 -3.54 -1.01 13.49
N HIS A 75 -2.27 -0.64 13.36
CA HIS A 75 -1.79 0.73 13.38
C HIS A 75 -1.81 1.37 11.97
N PRO A 76 -1.91 2.71 11.87
CA PRO A 76 -1.84 3.39 10.58
C PRO A 76 -0.48 3.18 9.91
N SER A 77 -0.51 2.90 8.60
CA SER A 77 0.68 2.80 7.75
C SER A 77 1.09 4.15 7.18
N LEU A 78 2.25 4.19 6.52
CA LEU A 78 2.71 5.36 5.77
C LEU A 78 1.66 5.87 4.79
N ASP A 79 0.94 4.96 4.12
CA ASP A 79 -0.08 5.32 3.13
C ASP A 79 -1.21 6.14 3.74
N TYR A 80 -1.67 5.75 4.95
CA TYR A 80 -2.66 6.51 5.69
C TYR A 80 -2.15 7.92 6.03
N ALA A 81 -0.92 8.03 6.52
CA ALA A 81 -0.33 9.32 6.90
C ALA A 81 -0.23 10.27 5.70
N LEU A 82 0.19 9.77 4.54
CA LEU A 82 0.28 10.56 3.31
C LEU A 82 -1.09 11.06 2.84
N VAL A 83 -2.13 10.23 2.94
CA VAL A 83 -3.50 10.65 2.64
C VAL A 83 -4.01 11.68 3.65
N ALA A 84 -3.66 11.53 4.93
CA ALA A 84 -4.00 12.52 5.96
C ALA A 84 -3.35 13.87 5.66
N ILE A 85 -2.06 13.90 5.28
CA ILE A 85 -1.34 15.10 4.82
C ILE A 85 -2.02 15.71 3.59
N GLN A 86 -2.29 14.89 2.57
CA GLN A 86 -2.98 15.37 1.36
C GLN A 86 -4.28 16.10 1.70
N ARG A 87 -5.07 15.54 2.63
CA ARG A 87 -6.36 16.13 3.03
C ARG A 87 -6.19 17.38 3.87
N SER A 88 -5.29 17.36 4.84
CA SER A 88 -5.03 18.49 5.73
C SER A 88 -4.54 19.73 4.96
N LEU A 89 -3.68 19.53 3.97
CA LEU A 89 -3.14 20.60 3.14
C LEU A 89 -4.00 20.94 1.91
N GLY A 90 -5.17 20.33 1.77
CA GLY A 90 -6.05 20.57 0.61
C GLY A 90 -5.44 20.21 -0.75
N LEU A 91 -4.49 19.28 -0.78
CA LEU A 91 -3.81 18.90 -2.01
C LEU A 91 -4.74 18.10 -2.94
N PRO A 92 -4.50 18.15 -4.27
CA PRO A 92 -5.32 17.44 -5.24
C PRO A 92 -5.27 15.93 -5.05
N ALA A 93 -6.27 15.22 -5.58
CA ALA A 93 -6.30 13.77 -5.58
C ALA A 93 -5.04 13.20 -6.24
N GLY A 94 -4.45 12.19 -5.62
CA GLY A 94 -3.19 11.58 -6.06
C GLY A 94 -1.93 12.19 -5.48
N ALA A 95 -1.99 13.33 -4.78
CA ALA A 95 -0.81 13.94 -4.17
C ALA A 95 -0.12 13.03 -3.16
N ALA A 96 -0.85 12.20 -2.43
CA ALA A 96 -0.27 11.19 -1.53
C ALA A 96 0.69 10.24 -2.26
N PHE A 97 0.31 9.78 -3.45
CA PHE A 97 1.17 8.95 -4.29
C PHE A 97 2.41 9.71 -4.77
N VAL A 98 2.26 10.96 -5.17
CA VAL A 98 3.37 11.81 -5.61
C VAL A 98 4.36 12.05 -4.46
N LEU A 99 3.87 12.35 -3.26
CA LEU A 99 4.70 12.50 -2.06
C LEU A 99 5.49 11.22 -1.75
N PHE A 100 4.83 10.07 -1.83
CA PHE A 100 5.49 8.76 -1.69
C PHE A 100 6.60 8.57 -2.74
N ALA A 101 6.29 8.81 -4.01
CA ALA A 101 7.23 8.62 -5.11
C ALA A 101 8.44 9.55 -4.97
N LEU A 102 8.23 10.82 -4.63
CA LEU A 102 9.32 11.77 -4.37
C LEU A 102 10.22 11.31 -3.23
N GLY A 103 9.64 10.92 -2.09
CA GLY A 103 10.40 10.40 -0.96
C GLY A 103 11.17 9.12 -1.30
N ARG A 104 10.59 8.24 -2.13
CA ARG A 104 11.22 6.98 -2.56
C ARG A 104 12.31 7.18 -3.63
N THR A 105 12.26 8.29 -4.38
CA THR A 105 13.21 8.57 -5.46
C THR A 105 14.66 8.58 -4.97
N ALA A 106 14.94 9.12 -3.80
CA ALA A 106 16.28 9.10 -3.22
C ALA A 106 16.81 7.66 -3.05
N GLY A 107 15.96 6.76 -2.56
CA GLY A 107 16.30 5.34 -2.43
C GLY A 107 16.48 4.63 -3.79
N TRP A 108 15.67 4.96 -4.78
CA TRP A 108 15.84 4.41 -6.13
C TRP A 108 17.13 4.86 -6.78
N ILE A 109 17.50 6.14 -6.62
CA ILE A 109 18.79 6.66 -7.11
C ILE A 109 19.97 5.95 -6.41
N ALA A 110 19.90 5.78 -5.09
CA ALA A 110 20.93 5.07 -4.33
C ALA A 110 21.12 3.64 -4.85
N HIS A 111 20.04 2.88 -5.02
CA HIS A 111 20.10 1.52 -5.57
C HIS A 111 20.60 1.48 -7.01
N ALA A 112 20.23 2.45 -7.84
CA ALA A 112 20.74 2.53 -9.21
C ALA A 112 22.25 2.80 -9.25
N LEU A 113 22.76 3.66 -8.38
CA LEU A 113 24.18 3.94 -8.24
C LEU A 113 24.96 2.74 -7.71
N GLU A 114 24.44 2.05 -6.71
CA GLU A 114 25.03 0.81 -6.18
C GLU A 114 25.09 -0.27 -7.27
N GLN A 115 24.01 -0.47 -8.00
CA GLN A 115 23.97 -1.44 -9.10
C GLN A 115 24.97 -1.11 -10.20
N ARG A 116 25.07 0.19 -10.56
CA ARG A 116 26.04 0.66 -11.56
C ARG A 116 27.48 0.47 -11.11
N ALA A 117 27.78 0.74 -9.83
CA ALA A 117 29.12 0.57 -9.27
C ALA A 117 29.50 -0.91 -9.17
N GLY A 118 28.55 -1.79 -8.83
CA GLY A 118 28.77 -3.23 -8.73
C GLY A 118 28.98 -3.93 -10.06
N GLY A 119 28.55 -3.34 -11.18
CA GLY A 119 28.74 -3.85 -12.55
C GLY A 119 28.13 -5.24 -12.82
N GLN A 120 27.45 -5.84 -11.85
CA GLN A 120 26.88 -7.17 -11.96
C GLN A 120 25.38 -7.10 -12.29
N LEU A 121 24.95 -7.91 -13.26
CA LEU A 121 23.54 -8.05 -13.57
C LEU A 121 22.82 -8.74 -12.40
N ILE A 122 21.78 -8.08 -11.86
CA ILE A 122 20.89 -8.72 -10.89
C ILE A 122 20.10 -9.80 -11.62
N ARG A 123 20.50 -11.05 -11.40
CA ARG A 123 19.80 -12.22 -11.92
C ARG A 123 19.33 -13.08 -10.76
N PRO A 124 18.08 -12.94 -10.31
CA PRO A 124 17.56 -13.80 -9.25
C PRO A 124 17.70 -15.26 -9.66
N ARG A 125 18.37 -16.07 -8.85
CA ARG A 125 18.41 -17.52 -9.02
C ARG A 125 17.37 -18.10 -8.07
N ALA A 126 16.22 -18.46 -8.57
CA ALA A 126 15.18 -19.13 -7.82
C ALA A 126 14.98 -20.55 -8.35
N ARG A 127 14.83 -21.51 -7.44
CA ARG A 127 14.33 -22.84 -7.76
C ARG A 127 12.88 -22.91 -7.33
N TYR A 128 11.98 -23.15 -8.26
CA TYR A 128 10.58 -23.37 -7.92
C TYR A 128 10.45 -24.67 -7.09
N VAL A 129 9.86 -24.54 -5.91
CA VAL A 129 9.65 -25.68 -4.97
C VAL A 129 8.17 -25.97 -4.71
N GLY A 130 7.26 -25.27 -5.41
CA GLY A 130 5.83 -25.47 -5.30
C GLY A 130 5.33 -26.65 -6.16
N GLN A 131 4.02 -26.86 -6.16
CA GLN A 131 3.39 -27.83 -7.04
C GLN A 131 3.63 -27.44 -8.51
N PRO A 132 3.99 -28.40 -9.40
CA PRO A 132 4.06 -28.12 -10.82
C PRO A 132 2.75 -27.47 -11.29
N PRO A 133 2.82 -26.43 -12.16
CA PRO A 133 1.60 -25.86 -12.72
C PRO A 133 0.82 -27.01 -13.39
N ALA A 134 -0.48 -27.05 -13.15
CA ALA A 134 -1.34 -27.97 -13.85
C ALA A 134 -1.05 -27.81 -15.35
N ARG A 135 -0.70 -28.91 -16.02
CA ARG A 135 -0.55 -28.87 -17.48
C ARG A 135 -1.82 -28.23 -18.01
N HIS A 136 -1.69 -27.21 -18.82
CA HIS A 136 -2.85 -26.68 -19.52
C HIS A 136 -3.55 -27.85 -20.18
N SER A 137 -4.57 -28.32 -19.51
CA SER A 137 -5.42 -29.39 -20.05
C SER A 137 -6.05 -28.84 -21.33
N ASP A 138 -6.47 -29.74 -22.18
CA ASP A 138 -7.05 -29.52 -23.49
C ASP A 138 -8.11 -28.39 -23.62
N ALA A 139 -8.57 -27.83 -22.51
CA ALA A 139 -9.46 -26.68 -22.46
C ALA A 139 -8.85 -25.40 -23.07
N TYR A 140 -7.51 -25.17 -22.97
CA TYR A 140 -6.89 -24.02 -23.63
C TYR A 140 -6.73 -24.25 -25.13
N ALA A 141 -6.45 -25.48 -25.54
CA ALA A 141 -6.37 -25.85 -26.94
C ALA A 141 -7.75 -25.78 -27.63
N ALA A 142 -8.81 -26.13 -26.93
CA ALA A 142 -10.18 -26.00 -27.40
C ALA A 142 -10.67 -24.56 -27.56
N ALA A 143 -10.18 -23.64 -26.69
CA ALA A 143 -10.52 -22.21 -26.74
C ALA A 143 -9.73 -21.42 -27.80
N HIS A 144 -8.61 -21.98 -28.33
CA HIS A 144 -7.72 -21.32 -29.29
C HIS A 144 -7.34 -22.26 -30.44
N PRO A 145 -8.27 -22.58 -31.35
CA PRO A 145 -8.05 -23.57 -32.45
C PRO A 145 -7.04 -23.11 -33.51
N SER A 146 -6.62 -21.84 -33.50
CA SER A 146 -5.63 -21.32 -34.45
C SER A 146 -4.24 -21.24 -33.81
N GLY A 147 -3.46 -22.28 -33.96
CA GLY A 147 -2.10 -22.55 -33.47
C GLY A 147 -1.05 -21.42 -33.50
N GLN A 148 -1.36 -20.24 -32.98
CA GLN A 148 -0.40 -19.18 -32.76
C GLN A 148 0.37 -19.44 -31.46
N ARG A 149 1.60 -19.92 -31.60
CA ARG A 149 2.58 -19.93 -30.50
C ARG A 149 2.90 -18.51 -30.10
N ILE A 150 2.41 -18.07 -28.95
CA ILE A 150 2.89 -16.85 -28.31
C ILE A 150 4.24 -17.19 -27.67
N ILE A 151 5.32 -16.71 -28.28
CA ILE A 151 6.67 -16.73 -27.68
C ILE A 151 6.63 -15.66 -26.57
N ARG A 152 6.69 -16.08 -25.30
CA ARG A 152 6.92 -15.17 -24.17
C ARG A 152 8.45 -15.11 -23.93
N PHE A 153 8.97 -13.90 -24.01
CA PHE A 153 10.32 -13.57 -23.55
C PHE A 153 10.39 -13.56 -22.03
#